data_23aa8a4d117cc2c4fe70360940164712
#
_entry.id   23aa8a4d117cc2c4fe70360940164712
#
_cell.length_a   1.000
_cell.length_b   1.000
_cell.length_c   1.000
_cell.angle_alpha   90.00
_cell.angle_beta   90.00
_cell.angle_gamma   90.00
#
_symmetry.space_group_name_H-M   'P 1'
#
loop_
_entity.id
_entity.type
_entity.pdbx_description
1 polymer ?
#
loop_
_entity_poly.entity_id
_entity_poly.type
_entity_poly.pdbx_seq_one_letter_code
_entity_poly.pdbx_strand_id
1 'polypeptide(L)'
;MQVDILYFEGCPNSDTALDNTRRALASEGAIADVTMVEIRDTEDAIERRFLGSPTVQIDGEDAEFEARRRTDYGFMCRTYRDASGSVAGAPPIGLIEQAIRARLAVQT
;
A
#
# COMPACT_ATOMS: atom_id res chain seq x y z
N MET A 1 -14.73 -1.66 -2.58
CA MET A 1 -13.35 -1.72 -2.05
C MET A 1 -12.72 -0.35 -2.18
N GLN A 2 -12.11 0.13 -1.13
CA GLN A 2 -11.37 1.39 -1.13
C GLN A 2 -9.87 1.08 -1.02
N VAL A 3 -9.09 1.63 -1.93
CA VAL A 3 -7.64 1.50 -1.90
C VAL A 3 -7.03 2.88 -1.75
N ASP A 4 -6.26 3.07 -0.68
CA ASP A 4 -5.55 4.32 -0.43
C ASP A 4 -4.06 4.12 -0.63
N ILE A 5 -3.45 5.01 -1.38
CA ILE A 5 -2.01 5.05 -1.56
C ILE A 5 -1.50 6.26 -0.78
N LEU A 6 -0.86 5.98 0.35
CA LEU A 6 -0.35 6.98 1.27
C LEU A 6 1.10 7.29 0.93
N TYR A 7 1.43 8.56 0.78
CA TYR A 7 2.76 8.99 0.36
C TYR A 7 3.07 10.37 0.93
N PHE A 8 4.33 10.75 0.94
CA PHE A 8 4.69 12.14 1.19
C PHE A 8 5.19 12.79 -0.10
N GLU A 9 5.17 14.12 -0.13
CA GLU A 9 5.61 14.91 -1.27
C GLU A 9 7.09 14.60 -1.58
N GLY A 10 7.38 14.42 -2.85
CA GLY A 10 8.74 14.11 -3.31
C GLY A 10 9.09 12.63 -3.30
N CYS A 11 8.18 11.76 -2.90
CA CYS A 11 8.43 10.32 -2.93
C CYS A 11 8.60 9.83 -4.38
N PRO A 12 9.77 9.26 -4.74
CA PRO A 12 10.02 8.83 -6.12
C PRO A 12 9.23 7.57 -6.51
N ASN A 13 8.61 6.89 -5.55
CA ASN A 13 7.98 5.60 -5.76
C ASN A 13 6.45 5.63 -5.67
N SER A 14 5.84 6.79 -5.43
CA SER A 14 4.39 6.90 -5.29
C SER A 14 3.64 6.57 -6.59
N ASP A 15 4.17 7.00 -7.72
CA ASP A 15 3.56 6.70 -9.02
C ASP A 15 3.67 5.21 -9.36
N THR A 16 4.78 4.59 -9.01
CA THR A 16 4.95 3.14 -9.18
C THR A 16 3.95 2.37 -8.33
N ALA A 17 3.72 2.80 -7.09
CA ALA A 17 2.72 2.18 -6.22
C ALA A 17 1.32 2.28 -6.83
N LEU A 18 0.98 3.43 -7.39
CA LEU A 18 -0.31 3.63 -8.07
C LEU A 18 -0.43 2.70 -9.29
N ASP A 19 0.60 2.64 -10.13
CA ASP A 19 0.60 1.79 -11.32
C ASP A 19 0.47 0.30 -10.94
N ASN A 20 1.25 -0.15 -9.97
CA ASN A 20 1.19 -1.52 -9.48
C ASN A 20 -0.18 -1.86 -8.90
N THR A 21 -0.80 -0.91 -8.20
CA THR A 21 -2.14 -1.10 -7.65
C THR A 21 -3.18 -1.27 -8.75
N ARG A 22 -3.13 -0.44 -9.78
CA ARG A 22 -4.05 -0.54 -10.93
C ARG A 22 -3.88 -1.85 -11.67
N ARG A 23 -2.63 -2.29 -11.86
CA ARG A 23 -2.34 -3.57 -12.52
C ARG A 23 -2.84 -4.75 -11.70
N ALA A 24 -2.65 -4.70 -10.37
CA ALA A 24 -3.13 -5.75 -9.48
C ALA A 24 -4.66 -5.83 -9.49
N LEU A 25 -5.35 -4.70 -9.44
CA LEU A 25 -6.81 -4.65 -9.51
C LEU A 25 -7.32 -5.25 -10.83
N ALA A 26 -6.69 -4.89 -11.95
CA ALA A 26 -7.06 -5.41 -13.25
C ALA A 26 -6.85 -6.92 -13.34
N SER A 27 -5.72 -7.43 -12.86
CA SER A 27 -5.42 -8.87 -12.93
C SER A 27 -6.33 -9.70 -12.04
N GLU A 28 -6.80 -9.15 -10.91
CA GLU A 28 -7.73 -9.82 -10.01
C GLU A 28 -9.19 -9.61 -10.37
N GLY A 29 -9.47 -8.83 -11.41
CA GLY A 29 -10.84 -8.52 -11.82
C GLY A 29 -11.60 -7.74 -10.75
N ALA A 30 -10.91 -6.97 -9.93
CA ALA A 30 -11.50 -6.22 -8.82
C ALA A 30 -11.78 -4.77 -9.23
N ILE A 31 -12.90 -4.25 -8.73
CA ILE A 31 -13.27 -2.84 -8.90
C ILE A 31 -13.07 -2.14 -7.56
N ALA A 32 -12.34 -1.03 -7.56
CA ALA A 32 -12.04 -0.28 -6.36
C ALA A 32 -11.97 1.22 -6.65
N ASP A 33 -12.28 2.01 -5.65
CA ASP A 33 -11.94 3.43 -5.63
C ASP A 33 -10.51 3.55 -5.16
N VAL A 34 -9.66 4.19 -5.95
CA VAL A 34 -8.24 4.38 -5.64
C VAL A 34 -8.00 5.86 -5.36
N THR A 35 -7.49 6.15 -4.17
CA THR A 35 -7.23 7.52 -3.72
C THR A 35 -5.76 7.69 -3.36
N MET A 36 -5.13 8.75 -3.86
CA MET A 36 -3.80 9.16 -3.43
C MET A 36 -3.95 10.04 -2.20
N VAL A 37 -3.30 9.68 -1.11
CA VAL A 37 -3.40 10.39 0.18
C VAL A 37 -2.03 10.90 0.59
N GLU A 38 -1.87 12.21 0.60
CA GLU A 38 -0.61 12.83 1.03
C GLU A 38 -0.53 12.87 2.55
N ILE A 39 0.58 12.35 3.10
CA ILE A 39 0.90 12.43 4.52
C ILE A 39 1.80 13.64 4.72
N ARG A 40 1.39 14.57 5.58
CA ARG A 40 2.03 15.88 5.70
C ARG A 40 2.96 16.01 6.89
N ASP A 41 2.72 15.25 7.95
CA ASP A 41 3.50 15.33 9.19
C ASP A 41 3.41 14.03 9.98
N THR A 42 4.11 13.99 11.11
CA THR A 42 4.15 12.81 11.98
C THR A 42 2.80 12.48 12.58
N GLU A 43 2.01 13.49 12.95
CA GLU A 43 0.67 13.25 13.52
C GLU A 43 -0.25 12.59 12.50
N ASP A 44 -0.20 13.05 11.25
CA ASP A 44 -0.97 12.48 10.15
C ASP A 44 -0.53 11.03 9.90
N ALA A 45 0.77 10.76 9.96
CA ALA A 45 1.31 9.41 9.81
C ALA A 45 0.77 8.46 10.88
N ILE A 46 0.71 8.91 12.13
CA ILE A 46 0.19 8.10 13.24
C ILE A 46 -1.31 7.86 13.06
N GLU A 47 -2.06 8.90 12.75
CA GLU A 47 -3.51 8.82 12.60
C GLU A 47 -3.91 7.87 11.47
N ARG A 48 -3.16 7.88 10.38
CA ARG A 48 -3.44 7.05 9.21
C ARG A 48 -2.70 5.72 9.19
N ARG A 49 -1.93 5.41 10.23
CA ARG A 49 -1.14 4.16 10.33
C ARG A 49 -0.13 4.04 9.19
N PHE A 50 0.54 5.12 8.90
CA PHE A 50 1.50 5.22 7.80
C PHE A 50 2.87 4.68 8.22
N LEU A 51 3.31 3.62 7.59
CA LEU A 51 4.59 2.95 7.89
C LEU A 51 5.72 3.37 6.95
N GLY A 52 5.52 4.42 6.21
CA GLY A 52 6.49 4.93 5.25
C GLY A 52 5.93 5.01 3.84
N SER A 53 6.59 5.82 3.02
CA SER A 53 6.12 6.11 1.66
C SER A 53 6.78 5.18 0.65
N PRO A 54 6.01 4.57 -0.26
CA PRO A 54 4.56 4.58 -0.32
C PRO A 54 3.93 3.43 0.49
N THR A 55 2.78 3.65 1.06
CA THR A 55 1.98 2.63 1.73
C THR A 55 0.69 2.41 0.95
N VAL A 56 0.31 1.16 0.70
CA VAL A 56 -0.98 0.83 0.09
C VAL A 56 -1.86 0.20 1.16
N GLN A 57 -3.05 0.77 1.36
CA GLN A 57 -4.05 0.23 2.29
C GLN A 57 -5.29 -0.17 1.52
N ILE A 58 -5.80 -1.35 1.82
CA ILE A 58 -7.03 -1.87 1.24
C ILE A 58 -8.09 -1.92 2.35
N ASP A 59 -9.13 -1.11 2.21
CA ASP A 59 -10.16 -0.94 3.23
C ASP A 59 -9.55 -0.65 4.62
N GLY A 60 -8.54 0.21 4.65
CA GLY A 60 -7.89 0.66 5.88
C GLY A 60 -6.78 -0.24 6.41
N GLU A 61 -6.51 -1.37 5.78
CA GLU A 61 -5.47 -2.29 6.22
C GLU A 61 -4.28 -2.31 5.27
N ASP A 62 -3.08 -2.35 5.84
CA ASP A 62 -1.85 -2.42 5.05
C ASP A 62 -1.86 -3.65 4.13
N ALA A 63 -1.48 -3.45 2.87
CA ALA A 63 -1.43 -4.53 1.89
C ALA A 63 -0.38 -5.59 2.24
N GLU A 64 0.65 -5.22 2.99
CA GLU A 64 1.65 -6.17 3.48
C GLU A 64 1.19 -6.75 4.82
N PHE A 65 0.82 -8.02 4.84
CA PHE A 65 0.23 -8.65 6.02
C PHE A 65 1.11 -8.56 7.27
N GLU A 66 2.41 -8.79 7.11
CA GLU A 66 3.36 -8.76 8.23
C GLU A 66 3.49 -7.36 8.84
N ALA A 67 3.20 -6.33 8.06
CA ALA A 67 3.28 -4.95 8.52
C ALA A 67 2.07 -4.53 9.36
N ARG A 68 0.98 -5.27 9.32
CA ARG A 68 -0.26 -4.90 10.04
C ARG A 68 -0.10 -4.86 11.55
N ARG A 69 0.91 -5.53 12.10
CA ARG A 69 1.20 -5.54 13.53
C ARG A 69 2.18 -4.45 13.95
N ARG A 70 2.80 -3.77 13.00
CA ARG A 70 3.74 -2.70 13.29
C ARG A 70 3.01 -1.45 13.73
N THR A 71 3.60 -0.74 14.67
CA THR A 71 3.09 0.53 15.18
C THR A 71 4.13 1.66 15.11
N ASP A 72 5.25 1.40 14.45
CA ASP A 72 6.32 2.37 14.26
C ASP A 72 6.02 3.32 13.10
N TYR A 73 4.84 3.95 13.18
CA TYR A 73 4.39 4.91 12.17
C TYR A 73 5.30 6.13 12.14
N GLY A 74 5.55 6.64 10.96
CA GLY A 74 6.42 7.80 10.85
C GLY A 74 6.65 8.26 9.42
N PHE A 75 7.31 9.38 9.31
CA PHE A 75 7.60 10.06 8.07
C PHE A 75 8.92 9.56 7.51
N MET A 76 8.89 8.42 6.80
CA MET A 76 10.09 7.75 6.30
C MET A 76 9.85 7.10 4.95
N CYS A 77 10.93 6.75 4.25
CA CYS A 77 10.84 5.90 3.07
C CYS A 77 10.61 4.45 3.49
N ARG A 78 9.86 3.72 2.67
CA ARG A 78 9.53 2.32 2.92
C ARG A 78 10.11 1.44 1.83
N THR A 79 10.59 0.28 2.21
CA THR A 79 11.04 -0.74 1.27
C THR A 79 10.22 -2.00 1.41
N TYR A 80 10.15 -2.76 0.32
CA TYR A 80 9.44 -4.02 0.22
C TYR A 80 10.38 -5.06 -0.37
N ARG A 81 10.00 -6.33 -0.24
CA ARG A 81 10.71 -7.41 -0.95
C ARG A 81 9.75 -8.04 -1.93
N ASP A 82 10.24 -8.30 -3.14
CA ASP A 82 9.47 -9.02 -4.15
C ASP A 82 9.60 -10.53 -3.95
N ALA A 83 8.97 -11.32 -4.84
CA ALA A 83 8.97 -12.77 -4.75
C ALA A 83 10.37 -13.39 -4.86
N SER A 84 11.31 -12.69 -5.47
CA SER A 84 12.71 -13.14 -5.57
C SER A 84 13.56 -12.77 -4.35
N GLY A 85 13.00 -11.99 -3.41
CA GLY A 85 13.71 -11.47 -2.26
C GLY A 85 14.45 -10.15 -2.52
N SER A 86 14.31 -9.59 -3.71
CA SER A 86 14.93 -8.30 -4.06
C SER A 86 14.18 -7.15 -3.42
N VAL A 87 14.94 -6.11 -3.04
CA VAL A 87 14.36 -4.90 -2.42
C VAL A 87 13.71 -4.03 -3.49
N ALA A 88 12.51 -3.57 -3.21
CA ALA A 88 11.75 -2.66 -4.07
C ALA A 88 11.30 -1.42 -3.28
N GLY A 89 11.22 -0.29 -3.95
CA GLY A 89 10.77 0.97 -3.33
C GLY A 89 9.25 1.15 -3.30
N ALA A 90 8.53 0.26 -3.96
CA ALA A 90 7.05 0.26 -3.97
C ALA A 90 6.57 -1.17 -3.73
N PRO A 91 5.33 -1.35 -3.22
CA PRO A 91 4.78 -2.69 -3.05
C PRO A 91 4.73 -3.40 -4.40
N PRO A 92 5.29 -4.60 -4.49
CA PRO A 92 5.22 -5.38 -5.72
C PRO A 92 3.79 -5.74 -6.11
N ILE A 93 3.55 -5.91 -7.40
CA ILE A 93 2.21 -6.26 -7.91
C ILE A 93 1.66 -7.51 -7.22
N GLY A 94 2.48 -8.55 -7.09
CA GLY A 94 2.06 -9.81 -6.46
C GLY A 94 1.63 -9.66 -5.01
N LEU A 95 2.28 -8.77 -4.25
CA LEU A 95 1.90 -8.48 -2.88
C LEU A 95 0.52 -7.83 -2.82
N ILE A 96 0.26 -6.87 -3.70
CA ILE A 96 -1.03 -6.19 -3.78
C ILE A 96 -2.13 -7.14 -4.25
N GLU A 97 -1.83 -7.96 -5.27
CA GLU A 97 -2.77 -8.98 -5.76
C GLU A 97 -3.21 -9.92 -4.64
N GLN A 98 -2.27 -10.39 -3.84
CA GLN A 98 -2.54 -11.29 -2.73
C GLN A 98 -3.44 -10.62 -1.69
N ALA A 99 -3.20 -9.36 -1.38
CA ALA A 99 -4.01 -8.59 -0.42
C ALA A 99 -5.43 -8.36 -0.96
N ILE A 100 -5.57 -8.06 -2.24
CA ILE A 100 -6.88 -7.91 -2.91
C ILE A 100 -7.65 -9.22 -2.83
N ARG A 101 -7.01 -10.33 -3.18
CA ARG A 101 -7.61 -11.66 -3.15
C ARG A 101 -8.13 -12.02 -1.78
N ALA A 102 -7.32 -11.77 -0.74
CA ALA A 102 -7.71 -12.03 0.64
C ALA A 102 -8.92 -11.19 1.05
N ARG A 103 -8.97 -9.92 0.62
CA ARG A 103 -10.08 -9.03 0.94
C ARG A 103 -11.36 -9.45 0.23
N LEU A 104 -11.27 -9.86 -1.03
CA LEU A 104 -12.42 -10.37 -1.78
C LEU A 104 -13.00 -11.64 -1.15
N ALA A 105 -12.15 -12.52 -0.64
CA ALA A 105 -12.58 -13.75 0.04
C ALA A 105 -13.38 -13.46 1.31
N VAL A 106 -13.06 -12.38 2.03
CA VAL A 106 -13.78 -11.98 3.24
C VAL A 106 -15.15 -11.40 2.92
N GLN A 107 -15.33 -10.83 1.73
CA GLN A 107 -16.56 -10.17 1.32
C GLN A 107 -17.62 -11.13 0.73
N THR A 108 -17.28 -12.37 0.50
CA THR A 108 -18.20 -13.36 -0.07
C THR A 108 -18.97 -14.19 0.99
#